data_d699a4a06a22a30887d56b82e012bf79
#
_entry.id   d699a4a06a22a30887d56b82e012bf79
#
_cell.length_a   1.000
_cell.length_b   1.000
_cell.length_c   1.000
_cell.angle_alpha   90.00
_cell.angle_beta   90.00
_cell.angle_gamma   90.00
#
_symmetry.space_group_name_H-M   'P 1'
#
loop_
_entity.id
_entity.type
_entity.pdbx_description
1 polymer ?
#
loop_
_entity_poly.entity_id
_entity_poly.type
_entity_poly.pdbx_seq_one_letter_code
_entity_poly.pdbx_strand_id
1 'polypeptide(L)'
;IAIVPFHSGLANDILFDKDNESTNSDDLITPYYYIKQEYEKRGVSINTLDQYNTLDSLDCVLFFKLDYNELIRCIKSKVKRLYYFAWEPEVVDNHHSKKNLAKLEPFFNVIFTWNDDIVDGNKYLKINYPYHFTNVIECPTRENFEKRNLLVNISGNKISFQHNELYSV
;
A
#
# COMPACT_ATOMS: atom_id res chain seq x y z
N ILE A 1 5.78 15.14 -4.50
CA ILE A 1 4.93 14.10 -3.91
C ILE A 1 5.71 13.42 -2.80
N ALA A 2 5.07 13.11 -1.66
CA ALA A 2 5.68 12.31 -0.62
C ALA A 2 4.84 11.08 -0.30
N ILE A 3 5.48 10.01 0.20
CA ILE A 3 4.83 8.76 0.59
C ILE A 3 5.12 8.45 2.06
N VAL A 4 4.09 8.17 2.85
CA VAL A 4 4.21 7.47 4.13
C VAL A 4 4.17 5.97 3.82
N PRO A 5 5.29 5.24 3.95
CA PRO A 5 5.37 3.86 3.51
C PRO A 5 4.57 2.93 4.43
N PHE A 6 4.19 1.75 3.94
CA PHE A 6 3.41 0.77 4.69
C PHE A 6 4.21 0.07 5.81
N HIS A 7 5.54 0.16 5.77
CA HIS A 7 6.43 -0.36 6.81
C HIS A 7 7.55 0.64 7.12
N SER A 8 7.93 0.77 8.39
CA SER A 8 9.00 1.70 8.81
C SER A 8 10.38 1.41 8.21
N GLY A 9 10.66 0.14 7.90
CA GLY A 9 11.89 -0.27 7.21
C GLY A 9 12.01 0.22 5.78
N LEU A 10 10.96 0.81 5.21
CA LEU A 10 10.93 1.38 3.86
C LEU A 10 11.09 2.90 3.84
N ALA A 11 11.33 3.52 5.00
CA ALA A 11 11.72 4.92 5.12
C ALA A 11 13.10 5.18 4.48
N ASN A 12 13.52 6.44 4.45
CA ASN A 12 14.78 6.86 3.82
C ASN A 12 14.89 6.46 2.34
N ASP A 13 13.76 6.54 1.62
CA ASP A 13 13.65 6.17 0.22
C ASP A 13 13.93 4.68 -0.10
N ILE A 14 14.08 3.82 0.91
CA ILE A 14 14.24 2.37 0.72
C ILE A 14 13.05 1.77 -0.04
N LEU A 15 11.85 2.37 0.08
CA LEU A 15 10.68 2.00 -0.72
C LEU A 15 10.97 1.96 -2.24
N PHE A 16 11.96 2.71 -2.70
CA PHE A 16 12.32 2.84 -4.11
C PHE A 16 13.63 2.14 -4.48
N ASP A 17 14.22 1.39 -3.57
CA ASP A 17 15.46 0.63 -3.78
C ASP A 17 15.14 -0.83 -4.16
N LYS A 18 14.86 -1.06 -5.44
CA LYS A 18 14.50 -2.39 -5.96
C LYS A 18 15.60 -3.45 -5.77
N ASP A 19 16.84 -3.01 -5.59
CA ASP A 19 18.01 -3.90 -5.46
C ASP A 19 18.29 -4.25 -3.98
N ASN A 20 17.51 -3.73 -3.03
CA ASN A 20 17.60 -4.06 -1.62
C ASN A 20 16.92 -5.42 -1.33
N GLU A 21 17.69 -6.49 -1.36
CA GLU A 21 17.20 -7.86 -1.16
C GLU A 21 16.47 -8.07 0.17
N SER A 22 16.84 -7.32 1.22
CA SER A 22 16.23 -7.46 2.54
C SER A 22 14.79 -6.94 2.62
N THR A 23 14.43 -6.01 1.75
CA THR A 23 13.10 -5.37 1.71
C THR A 23 12.31 -5.66 0.45
N ASN A 24 12.96 -6.07 -0.62
CA ASN A 24 12.34 -6.39 -1.91
C ASN A 24 12.16 -7.90 -2.13
N SER A 25 11.81 -8.65 -1.10
CA SER A 25 11.42 -10.04 -1.30
C SER A 25 10.17 -10.10 -2.20
N ASP A 26 10.17 -11.06 -3.12
CA ASP A 26 9.06 -11.28 -4.08
C ASP A 26 8.70 -10.06 -4.94
N ASP A 27 9.68 -9.19 -5.24
CA ASP A 27 9.49 -7.96 -6.03
C ASP A 27 8.46 -6.97 -5.43
N LEU A 28 8.25 -7.00 -4.12
CA LEU A 28 7.21 -6.22 -3.43
C LEU A 28 7.35 -4.71 -3.67
N ILE A 29 8.56 -4.17 -3.66
CA ILE A 29 8.81 -2.73 -3.81
C ILE A 29 9.20 -2.33 -5.24
N THR A 30 9.48 -3.28 -6.12
CA THR A 30 9.84 -3.03 -7.52
C THR A 30 8.83 -2.13 -8.26
N PRO A 31 7.51 -2.27 -8.09
CA PRO A 31 6.55 -1.36 -8.70
C PRO A 31 6.76 0.11 -8.32
N TYR A 32 7.12 0.38 -7.06
CA TYR A 32 7.33 1.75 -6.56
C TYR A 32 8.60 2.38 -7.14
N TYR A 33 9.66 1.58 -7.37
CA TYR A 33 10.82 2.02 -8.11
C TYR A 33 10.44 2.54 -9.51
N TYR A 34 9.65 1.78 -10.28
CA TYR A 34 9.21 2.21 -11.60
C TYR A 34 8.27 3.42 -11.56
N ILE A 35 7.40 3.50 -10.55
CA ILE A 35 6.56 4.68 -10.34
C ILE A 35 7.44 5.92 -10.12
N LYS A 36 8.48 5.85 -9.27
CA LYS A 36 9.42 6.95 -9.05
C LYS A 36 10.07 7.38 -10.35
N GLN A 37 10.61 6.43 -11.14
CA GLN A 37 11.23 6.71 -12.43
C GLN A 37 10.29 7.43 -13.40
N GLU A 38 9.04 7.03 -13.47
CA GLU A 38 8.04 7.65 -14.36
C GLU A 38 7.67 9.08 -13.93
N TYR A 39 7.57 9.34 -12.62
CA TYR A 39 7.33 10.69 -12.12
C TYR A 39 8.55 11.59 -12.34
N GLU A 40 9.75 11.13 -12.10
CA GLU A 40 11.00 11.87 -12.30
C GLU A 40 11.22 12.25 -13.78
N LYS A 41 10.90 11.36 -14.73
CA LYS A 41 10.89 11.68 -16.17
C LYS A 41 9.96 12.84 -16.53
N ARG A 42 8.91 13.05 -15.74
CA ARG A 42 7.95 14.14 -15.89
C ARG A 42 8.32 15.39 -15.06
N GLY A 43 9.50 15.41 -14.46
CA GLY A 43 9.97 16.50 -13.61
C GLY A 43 9.29 16.57 -12.24
N VAL A 44 8.66 15.48 -11.80
CA VAL A 44 7.99 15.41 -10.49
C VAL A 44 8.82 14.57 -9.53
N SER A 45 9.30 15.19 -8.45
CA SER A 45 10.00 14.48 -7.38
C SER A 45 9.03 13.67 -6.53
N ILE A 46 9.40 12.43 -6.21
CA ILE A 46 8.67 11.53 -5.32
C ILE A 46 9.65 10.84 -4.36
N ASN A 47 9.45 11.02 -3.07
CA ASN A 47 10.31 10.44 -2.01
C ASN A 47 9.44 10.00 -0.83
N THR A 48 10.01 9.27 0.11
CA THR A 48 9.35 9.00 1.38
C THR A 48 9.25 10.27 2.22
N LEU A 49 8.20 10.40 3.06
CA LEU A 49 7.88 11.65 3.76
C LEU A 49 8.96 12.08 4.76
N ASP A 50 9.72 11.14 5.29
CA ASP A 50 10.84 11.38 6.19
C ASP A 50 12.00 12.17 5.55
N GLN A 51 12.09 12.20 4.20
CA GLN A 51 13.08 13.00 3.48
C GLN A 51 12.80 14.51 3.50
N TYR A 52 11.62 14.92 3.98
CA TYR A 52 11.21 16.33 3.98
C TYR A 52 11.22 16.92 5.40
N ASN A 53 12.14 17.84 5.67
CA ASN A 53 12.16 18.60 6.92
C ASN A 53 10.94 19.55 7.04
N THR A 54 10.56 20.18 5.92
CA THR A 54 9.36 21.03 5.82
C THR A 54 8.46 20.48 4.71
N LEU A 55 7.14 20.67 4.86
CA LEU A 55 6.15 20.14 3.91
C LEU A 55 5.55 21.22 3.00
N ASP A 56 6.04 22.44 3.08
CA ASP A 56 5.45 23.61 2.41
C ASP A 56 5.46 23.51 0.87
N SER A 57 6.43 22.77 0.33
CA SER A 57 6.57 22.54 -1.11
C SER A 57 5.81 21.30 -1.63
N LEU A 58 5.18 20.54 -0.74
CA LEU A 58 4.49 19.32 -1.15
C LEU A 58 3.10 19.59 -1.68
N ASP A 59 2.84 19.12 -2.89
CA ASP A 59 1.50 19.16 -3.48
C ASP A 59 0.58 18.06 -2.93
N CYS A 60 1.13 16.89 -2.64
CA CYS A 60 0.35 15.80 -2.06
C CYS A 60 1.20 14.82 -1.25
N VAL A 61 0.54 14.12 -0.33
CA VAL A 61 1.09 13.01 0.44
C VAL A 61 0.20 11.78 0.29
N LEU A 62 0.83 10.64 0.00
CA LEU A 62 0.20 9.34 -0.12
C LEU A 62 0.48 8.55 1.15
N PHE A 63 -0.55 8.17 1.87
CA PHE A 63 -0.45 7.35 3.07
C PHE A 63 -0.70 5.89 2.72
N PHE A 64 0.34 5.08 2.67
CA PHE A 64 0.23 3.62 2.50
C PHE A 64 -0.02 2.90 3.82
N LYS A 65 0.17 3.60 4.92
CA LYS A 65 -0.19 3.21 6.27
C LYS A 65 -0.69 4.45 7.02
N LEU A 66 -1.65 4.26 7.91
CA LEU A 66 -2.06 5.32 8.80
C LEU A 66 -0.99 5.59 9.86
N ASP A 67 -0.45 6.79 9.82
CA ASP A 67 0.42 7.35 10.85
C ASP A 67 -0.19 8.68 11.31
N TYR A 68 -0.68 8.72 12.54
CA TYR A 68 -1.35 9.89 13.09
C TYR A 68 -0.41 11.08 13.28
N ASN A 69 0.87 10.84 13.60
CA ASN A 69 1.84 11.92 13.77
C ASN A 69 2.11 12.60 12.42
N GLU A 70 2.32 11.81 11.37
CA GLU A 70 2.52 12.32 10.03
C GLU A 70 1.25 12.97 9.46
N LEU A 71 0.07 12.43 9.76
CA LEU A 71 -1.20 13.05 9.39
C LEU A 71 -1.36 14.44 10.02
N ILE A 72 -1.11 14.55 11.33
CA ILE A 72 -1.17 15.83 12.04
C ILE A 72 -0.12 16.80 11.49
N ARG A 73 1.08 16.32 11.18
CA ARG A 73 2.14 17.12 10.57
C ARG A 73 1.70 17.68 9.21
N CYS A 74 1.12 16.85 8.35
CA CYS A 74 0.58 17.26 7.05
C CYS A 74 -0.55 18.31 7.19
N ILE A 75 -1.49 18.10 8.13
CA ILE A 75 -2.59 19.04 8.38
C ILE A 75 -2.06 20.39 8.87
N LYS A 76 -1.12 20.39 9.83
CA LYS A 76 -0.51 21.62 10.35
C LYS A 76 0.25 22.40 9.28
N SER A 77 0.94 21.68 8.38
CA SER A 77 1.65 22.25 7.23
C SER A 77 0.73 22.60 6.06
N LYS A 78 -0.57 22.38 6.17
CA LYS A 78 -1.57 22.68 5.15
C LYS A 78 -1.28 22.04 3.78
N VAL A 79 -0.77 20.78 3.80
CA VAL A 79 -0.59 20.02 2.56
C VAL A 79 -1.93 19.92 1.84
N LYS A 80 -1.96 20.26 0.56
CA LYS A 80 -3.21 20.45 -0.20
C LYS A 80 -4.00 19.17 -0.43
N ARG A 81 -3.31 18.06 -0.63
CA ARG A 81 -3.93 16.79 -1.02
C ARG A 81 -3.34 15.64 -0.21
N LEU A 82 -4.20 14.95 0.50
CA LEU A 82 -3.85 13.76 1.26
C LEU A 82 -4.66 12.58 0.70
N TYR A 83 -3.98 11.49 0.40
CA TYR A 83 -4.55 10.26 -0.10
C TYR A 83 -4.22 9.11 0.82
N TYR A 84 -5.18 8.24 1.10
CA TYR A 84 -4.99 7.09 1.96
C TYR A 84 -5.23 5.79 1.19
N PHE A 85 -4.42 4.79 1.47
CA PHE A 85 -4.50 3.47 0.85
C PHE A 85 -4.83 2.43 1.92
N ALA A 86 -6.08 2.00 1.94
CA ALA A 86 -6.57 0.94 2.81
C ALA A 86 -6.33 -0.42 2.13
N TRP A 87 -5.08 -0.91 2.24
CA TRP A 87 -4.63 -2.14 1.59
C TRP A 87 -5.15 -3.41 2.26
N GLU A 88 -5.12 -3.43 3.58
CA GLU A 88 -5.39 -4.62 4.36
C GLU A 88 -6.89 -4.77 4.68
N PRO A 89 -7.40 -6.01 4.80
CA PRO A 89 -8.73 -6.23 5.33
C PRO A 89 -8.83 -5.83 6.81
N GLU A 90 -10.04 -5.54 7.28
CA GLU A 90 -10.28 -5.08 8.66
C GLU A 90 -9.86 -6.10 9.73
N VAL A 91 -9.79 -7.40 9.39
CA VAL A 91 -9.30 -8.46 10.27
C VAL A 91 -7.79 -8.34 10.55
N VAL A 92 -7.04 -7.68 9.66
CA VAL A 92 -5.59 -7.43 9.79
C VAL A 92 -5.34 -6.04 10.34
N ASP A 93 -6.06 -5.03 9.84
CA ASP A 93 -5.96 -3.66 10.33
C ASP A 93 -7.37 -3.07 10.56
N ASN A 94 -7.76 -2.97 11.81
CA ASN A 94 -9.07 -2.44 12.20
C ASN A 94 -9.32 -0.98 11.76
N HIS A 95 -8.28 -0.21 11.41
CA HIS A 95 -8.46 1.11 10.82
C HIS A 95 -9.18 1.03 9.47
N HIS A 96 -9.14 -0.12 8.78
CA HIS A 96 -9.79 -0.34 7.49
C HIS A 96 -11.25 -0.79 7.60
N SER A 97 -11.80 -0.95 8.81
CA SER A 97 -13.25 -1.17 8.95
C SER A 97 -14.01 0.06 8.45
N LYS A 98 -15.18 -0.17 7.84
CA LYS A 98 -16.05 0.90 7.32
C LYS A 98 -16.29 2.02 8.35
N LYS A 99 -16.53 1.65 9.62
CA LYS A 99 -16.74 2.59 10.72
C LYS A 99 -15.52 3.47 11.00
N ASN A 100 -14.32 2.93 10.92
CA ASN A 100 -13.10 3.67 11.22
C ASN A 100 -12.63 4.47 10.00
N LEU A 101 -12.79 3.95 8.78
CA LEU A 101 -12.54 4.71 7.55
C LEU A 101 -13.42 5.96 7.48
N ALA A 102 -14.71 5.86 7.86
CA ALA A 102 -15.61 7.01 7.90
C ALA A 102 -15.10 8.16 8.81
N LYS A 103 -14.35 7.85 9.88
CA LYS A 103 -13.73 8.87 10.72
C LYS A 103 -12.53 9.54 10.08
N LEU A 104 -11.91 8.89 9.11
CA LEU A 104 -10.74 9.39 8.38
C LEU A 104 -11.12 10.22 7.14
N GLU A 105 -12.36 10.06 6.64
CA GLU A 105 -12.85 10.79 5.46
C GLU A 105 -12.60 12.31 5.48
N PRO A 106 -12.77 13.03 6.62
CA PRO A 106 -12.56 14.49 6.64
C PRO A 106 -11.11 14.91 6.37
N PHE A 107 -10.14 14.01 6.57
CA PHE A 107 -8.73 14.32 6.48
C PHE A 107 -8.12 13.98 5.12
N PHE A 108 -8.73 13.06 4.37
CA PHE A 108 -8.21 12.61 3.09
C PHE A 108 -9.10 13.05 1.93
N ASN A 109 -8.49 13.42 0.81
CA ASN A 109 -9.22 13.76 -0.41
C ASN A 109 -9.89 12.52 -1.02
N VAL A 110 -9.15 11.42 -1.08
CA VAL A 110 -9.59 10.11 -1.57
C VAL A 110 -9.01 9.02 -0.67
N ILE A 111 -9.76 7.96 -0.49
CA ILE A 111 -9.33 6.71 0.13
C ILE A 111 -9.36 5.63 -0.94
N PHE A 112 -8.20 5.05 -1.23
CA PHE A 112 -8.10 3.91 -2.14
C PHE A 112 -8.30 2.62 -1.36
N THR A 113 -9.12 1.71 -1.88
CA THR A 113 -9.42 0.44 -1.22
C THR A 113 -9.64 -0.67 -2.24
N TRP A 114 -9.33 -1.89 -1.83
CA TRP A 114 -9.67 -3.09 -2.59
C TRP A 114 -11.09 -3.56 -2.35
N ASN A 115 -11.73 -3.12 -1.24
CA ASN A 115 -13.05 -3.59 -0.80
C ASN A 115 -14.17 -2.99 -1.65
N ASP A 116 -14.78 -3.81 -2.50
CA ASP A 116 -15.86 -3.40 -3.40
C ASP A 116 -17.11 -2.91 -2.68
N ASP A 117 -17.35 -3.37 -1.43
CA ASP A 117 -18.56 -3.01 -0.66
C ASP A 117 -18.60 -1.54 -0.23
N ILE A 118 -17.45 -0.85 -0.28
CA ILE A 118 -17.35 0.56 0.12
C ILE A 118 -16.92 1.49 -1.02
N VAL A 119 -16.54 0.95 -2.19
CA VAL A 119 -16.20 1.75 -3.37
C VAL A 119 -17.42 2.52 -3.86
N ASP A 120 -17.32 3.85 -3.94
CA ASP A 120 -18.40 4.75 -4.36
C ASP A 120 -18.06 5.56 -5.62
N GLY A 121 -16.82 5.43 -6.14
CA GLY A 121 -16.33 6.15 -7.31
C GLY A 121 -16.01 7.64 -7.06
N ASN A 122 -16.14 8.12 -5.84
CA ASN A 122 -15.91 9.52 -5.47
C ASN A 122 -14.91 9.63 -4.30
N LYS A 123 -15.32 9.23 -3.11
CA LYS A 123 -14.48 9.25 -1.89
C LYS A 123 -13.65 7.99 -1.76
N TYR A 124 -14.22 6.87 -2.12
CA TYR A 124 -13.60 5.56 -2.09
C TYR A 124 -13.40 5.05 -3.52
N LEU A 125 -12.12 4.96 -3.93
CA LEU A 125 -11.77 4.47 -5.25
C LEU A 125 -11.16 3.08 -5.18
N LYS A 126 -11.50 2.25 -6.16
CA LYS A 126 -10.95 0.90 -6.30
C LYS A 126 -9.47 0.95 -6.62
N ILE A 127 -8.69 0.15 -5.91
CA ILE A 127 -7.30 -0.12 -6.23
C ILE A 127 -6.98 -1.60 -6.01
N ASN A 128 -6.07 -2.12 -6.80
CA ASN A 128 -5.46 -3.42 -6.58
C ASN A 128 -3.99 -3.24 -6.17
N TYR A 129 -3.42 -4.23 -5.50
CA TYR A 129 -2.00 -4.24 -5.21
C TYR A 129 -1.20 -4.16 -6.51
N PRO A 130 -0.21 -3.28 -6.59
CA PRO A 130 0.70 -3.25 -7.73
C PRO A 130 1.63 -4.46 -7.64
N TYR A 131 1.69 -5.24 -8.72
CA TYR A 131 2.65 -6.33 -8.87
C TYR A 131 3.53 -6.08 -10.08
N HIS A 132 4.80 -6.42 -9.96
CA HIS A 132 5.72 -6.46 -11.07
C HIS A 132 5.99 -7.92 -11.43
N PHE A 133 5.62 -8.32 -12.64
CA PHE A 133 5.89 -9.67 -13.14
C PHE A 133 7.11 -9.63 -14.05
N THR A 134 8.24 -10.09 -13.55
CA THR A 134 9.47 -10.23 -14.36
C THR A 134 9.47 -11.48 -15.21
N ASN A 135 8.78 -12.52 -14.75
CA ASN A 135 8.69 -13.80 -15.45
C ASN A 135 7.22 -14.12 -15.72
N VAL A 136 6.86 -14.11 -17.00
CA VAL A 136 5.61 -14.76 -17.42
C VAL A 136 5.82 -16.26 -17.20
N ILE A 137 5.12 -16.82 -16.21
CA ILE A 137 5.07 -18.28 -16.07
C ILE A 137 4.44 -18.79 -17.36
N GLU A 138 5.22 -19.50 -18.16
CA GLU A 138 4.69 -20.16 -19.36
C GLU A 138 3.44 -20.95 -18.95
N CYS A 139 2.39 -20.82 -19.75
CA CYS A 139 1.14 -21.51 -19.50
C CYS A 139 1.45 -23.00 -19.27
N PRO A 140 1.15 -23.58 -18.11
CA PRO A 140 1.53 -24.93 -17.82
C PRO A 140 0.85 -25.86 -18.83
N THR A 141 1.62 -26.77 -19.41
CA THR A 141 1.05 -27.81 -20.27
C THR A 141 0.06 -28.65 -19.46
N ARG A 142 -0.89 -29.30 -20.16
CA ARG A 142 -1.84 -30.21 -19.51
C ARG A 142 -1.12 -31.29 -18.68
N GLU A 143 -0.01 -31.80 -19.17
CA GLU A 143 0.83 -32.78 -18.45
C GLU A 143 1.37 -32.21 -17.13
N ASN A 144 1.85 -30.95 -17.12
CA ASN A 144 2.32 -30.29 -15.91
C ASN A 144 1.18 -30.01 -14.92
N PHE A 145 -0.02 -29.71 -15.42
CA PHE A 145 -1.20 -29.54 -14.59
C PHE A 145 -1.62 -30.84 -13.90
N GLU A 146 -1.64 -31.96 -14.64
CA GLU A 146 -2.02 -33.29 -14.13
C GLU A 146 -1.03 -33.83 -13.06
N LYS A 147 0.22 -33.37 -13.08
CA LYS A 147 1.25 -33.71 -12.08
C LYS A 147 1.18 -32.86 -10.80
N ARG A 148 0.34 -31.83 -10.74
CA ARG A 148 0.25 -30.95 -9.56
C ARG A 148 -0.50 -31.64 -8.42
N ASN A 149 -0.13 -31.26 -7.20
CA ASN A 149 -0.93 -31.58 -6.02
C ASN A 149 -2.29 -30.89 -6.11
N LEU A 150 -3.33 -31.57 -5.63
CA LEU A 150 -4.70 -31.05 -5.69
C LEU A 150 -4.87 -29.74 -4.88
N LEU A 151 -4.14 -29.62 -3.78
CA LEU A 151 -4.25 -28.49 -2.87
C LEU A 151 -2.88 -28.15 -2.29
N VAL A 152 -2.57 -26.86 -2.26
CA VAL A 152 -1.45 -26.29 -1.49
C VAL A 152 -2.03 -25.26 -0.54
N ASN A 153 -1.74 -25.37 0.75
CA ASN A 153 -2.05 -24.35 1.76
C ASN A 153 -0.74 -23.69 2.21
N ILE A 154 -0.63 -22.39 2.01
CA ILE A 154 0.48 -21.57 2.50
C ILE A 154 -0.16 -20.46 3.34
N SER A 155 0.06 -20.50 4.66
CA SER A 155 -0.50 -19.52 5.57
C SER A 155 0.55 -18.98 6.54
N GLY A 156 0.49 -17.69 6.84
CA GLY A 156 1.30 -17.07 7.89
C GLY A 156 0.67 -17.30 9.26
N ASN A 157 1.49 -17.39 10.29
CA ASN A 157 1.00 -17.48 11.68
C ASN A 157 0.58 -16.07 12.16
N LYS A 158 -0.62 -15.64 11.78
CA LYS A 158 -1.20 -14.35 12.18
C LYS A 158 -2.45 -14.58 13.04
N ILE A 159 -2.72 -13.65 13.93
CA ILE A 159 -3.90 -13.68 14.81
C ILE A 159 -4.90 -12.66 14.31
N SER A 160 -6.17 -13.06 14.13
CA SER A 160 -7.26 -12.14 13.83
C SER A 160 -7.64 -11.32 15.05
N PHE A 161 -7.97 -10.02 14.83
CA PHE A 161 -8.58 -9.17 15.85
C PHE A 161 -10.10 -9.38 16.00
N GLN A 162 -10.70 -10.13 15.09
CA GLN A 162 -12.14 -10.44 15.13
C GLN A 162 -12.37 -11.75 15.88
N HIS A 163 -13.31 -11.70 16.83
CA HIS A 163 -13.69 -12.88 17.59
C HIS A 163 -14.34 -13.92 16.65
N ASN A 164 -13.91 -15.18 16.76
CA ASN A 164 -14.34 -16.33 15.92
C ASN A 164 -13.86 -16.32 14.46
N GLU A 165 -12.91 -15.50 14.10
CA GLU A 165 -12.24 -15.62 12.81
C GLU A 165 -11.19 -16.75 12.84
N LEU A 166 -11.27 -17.66 11.89
CA LEU A 166 -10.26 -18.71 11.65
C LEU A 166 -9.17 -18.14 10.74
N TYR A 167 -8.40 -17.17 11.25
CA TYR A 167 -7.32 -16.54 10.47
C TYR A 167 -5.99 -17.27 10.67
N SER A 168 -5.80 -17.92 11.79
CA SER A 168 -4.64 -18.77 12.07
C SER A 168 -5.09 -20.18 12.44
N VAL A 169 -4.52 -21.17 11.79
CA VAL A 169 -4.69 -22.59 12.13
C VAL A 169 -3.42 -23.09 12.81
#